data_f4da9052af1bde1ee313f4b7aac1f748
#
_entry.id   f4da9052af1bde1ee313f4b7aac1f748
#
_cell.length_a   1.000
_cell.length_b   1.000
_cell.length_c   1.000
_cell.angle_alpha   90.00
_cell.angle_beta   90.00
_cell.angle_gamma   90.00
#
_symmetry.space_group_name_H-M   'P 1'
#
loop_
_entity.id
_entity.type
_entity.pdbx_description
1 polymer ?
#
loop_
_entity_poly.entity_id
_entity_poly.type
_entity_poly.pdbx_seq_one_letter_code
_entity_poly.pdbx_strand_id
1 'polypeptide(L)'
;EMCIRDSNRIKAGETVALISDAGTPGISDPGFLVVRECVRNGIEVQCLPGATAFVPALVASGLPNEKFCFEGFLPQKKGRQTRLKTLAEEHRTMVFYESPHRLLKTLTQFAEYFGAERQATVSREISKLHEETVRGSLAELIEHFTATEPRGEIVIVLAGIDD
;
A
#
# COMPACT_ATOMS: atom_id res chain seq x y z
N GLU A 1 -6.45 -3.47 -23.29
CA GLU A 1 -7.31 -4.38 -24.13
C GLU A 1 -8.29 -5.16 -23.25
N MET A 2 -7.89 -5.75 -22.14
CA MET A 2 -8.78 -6.51 -21.24
C MET A 2 -9.99 -5.70 -20.77
N CYS A 3 -9.78 -4.47 -20.29
CA CYS A 3 -10.86 -3.61 -19.78
C CYS A 3 -11.92 -3.23 -20.84
N ILE A 4 -11.57 -3.06 -22.11
CA ILE A 4 -12.51 -2.70 -23.17
C ILE A 4 -13.42 -3.87 -23.52
N ARG A 5 -12.87 -5.08 -23.61
CA ARG A 5 -13.63 -6.30 -23.89
C ARG A 5 -14.63 -6.62 -22.78
N ASP A 6 -14.18 -6.49 -21.52
CA ASP A 6 -15.01 -6.74 -20.35
C ASP A 6 -16.14 -5.71 -20.25
N SER A 7 -15.84 -4.43 -20.47
CA SER A 7 -16.85 -3.36 -20.51
C SER A 7 -17.94 -3.59 -21.55
N ASN A 8 -17.60 -4.12 -22.73
CA ASN A 8 -18.59 -4.41 -23.77
C ASN A 8 -19.53 -5.57 -23.38
N ARG A 9 -19.01 -6.60 -22.72
CA ARG A 9 -19.83 -7.71 -22.20
C ARG A 9 -20.79 -7.26 -21.12
N ILE A 10 -20.29 -6.44 -20.18
CA ILE A 10 -21.12 -5.86 -19.11
C ILE A 10 -22.22 -4.97 -19.70
N LYS A 11 -21.90 -4.13 -20.69
CA LYS A 11 -22.89 -3.31 -21.41
C LYS A 11 -23.94 -4.14 -22.15
N ALA A 12 -23.59 -5.35 -22.55
CA ALA A 12 -24.52 -6.31 -23.16
C ALA A 12 -25.43 -7.02 -22.14
N GLY A 13 -25.31 -6.70 -20.84
CA GLY A 13 -26.13 -7.25 -19.77
C GLY A 13 -25.54 -8.49 -19.08
N GLU A 14 -24.28 -8.82 -19.35
CA GLU A 14 -23.63 -9.93 -18.64
C GLU A 14 -23.20 -9.53 -17.22
N THR A 15 -23.38 -10.45 -16.27
CA THR A 15 -22.81 -10.31 -14.92
C THR A 15 -21.37 -10.76 -14.93
N VAL A 16 -20.47 -9.92 -14.41
CA VAL A 16 -19.03 -10.18 -14.38
C VAL A 16 -18.52 -10.10 -12.94
N ALA A 17 -17.72 -11.09 -12.54
CA ALA A 17 -17.01 -11.06 -11.26
C ALA A 17 -15.54 -10.71 -11.50
N LEU A 18 -15.04 -9.70 -10.77
CA LEU A 18 -13.62 -9.36 -10.70
C LEU A 18 -13.03 -10.01 -9.44
N ILE A 19 -12.02 -10.82 -9.64
CA ILE A 19 -11.30 -11.51 -8.54
C ILE A 19 -9.81 -11.15 -8.60
N SER A 20 -9.13 -11.22 -7.46
CA SER A 20 -7.69 -11.10 -7.34
C SER A 20 -7.10 -12.32 -6.63
N ASP A 21 -5.78 -12.46 -6.64
CA ASP A 21 -5.09 -13.58 -5.98
C ASP A 21 -5.25 -13.54 -4.46
N ALA A 22 -5.32 -12.32 -3.89
CA ALA A 22 -5.54 -12.12 -2.45
C ALA A 22 -6.14 -10.73 -2.17
N GLY A 23 -6.98 -10.66 -1.14
CA GLY A 23 -7.55 -9.40 -0.66
C GLY A 23 -8.65 -8.82 -1.54
N THR A 24 -8.96 -7.54 -1.31
CA THR A 24 -10.00 -6.80 -2.05
C THR A 24 -9.48 -6.37 -3.42
N PRO A 25 -10.13 -6.78 -4.53
CA PRO A 25 -9.76 -6.34 -5.87
C PRO A 25 -9.79 -4.82 -6.04
N GLY A 26 -8.93 -4.28 -6.90
CA GLY A 26 -8.86 -2.85 -7.19
C GLY A 26 -8.03 -2.03 -6.20
N ILE A 27 -7.59 -2.60 -5.08
CA ILE A 27 -6.67 -1.97 -4.14
C ILE A 27 -5.25 -2.46 -4.42
N SER A 28 -4.46 -1.65 -5.10
CA SER A 28 -3.15 -2.00 -5.68
C SER A 28 -3.17 -3.17 -6.68
N ASP A 29 -4.36 -3.53 -7.12
CA ASP A 29 -4.66 -4.56 -8.12
C ASP A 29 -5.40 -3.94 -9.31
N PRO A 30 -5.44 -4.61 -10.48
CA PRO A 30 -6.29 -4.20 -11.59
C PRO A 30 -7.77 -4.17 -11.19
N GLY A 31 -8.52 -3.21 -11.74
CA GLY A 31 -9.97 -3.12 -11.50
C GLY A 31 -10.54 -1.72 -11.68
N PHE A 32 -9.79 -0.70 -11.33
CA PHE A 32 -10.26 0.70 -11.37
C PHE A 32 -10.92 1.08 -12.71
N LEU A 33 -10.33 0.70 -13.85
CA LEU A 33 -10.85 1.09 -15.17
C LEU A 33 -12.21 0.45 -15.46
N VAL A 34 -12.41 -0.81 -15.08
CA VAL A 34 -13.68 -1.53 -15.26
C VAL A 34 -14.76 -0.92 -14.38
N VAL A 35 -14.45 -0.73 -13.10
CA VAL A 35 -15.38 -0.09 -12.14
C VAL A 35 -15.77 1.31 -12.60
N ARG A 36 -14.80 2.13 -13.01
CA ARG A 36 -15.05 3.48 -13.54
C ARG A 36 -15.98 3.45 -14.76
N GLU A 37 -15.75 2.52 -15.66
CA GLU A 37 -16.58 2.41 -16.88
C GLU A 37 -18.01 1.93 -16.55
N CYS A 38 -18.18 1.01 -15.62
CA CYS A 38 -19.48 0.61 -15.12
C CYS A 38 -20.26 1.80 -14.55
N VAL A 39 -19.64 2.53 -13.63
CA VAL A 39 -20.24 3.72 -12.99
C VAL A 39 -20.66 4.77 -14.05
N ARG A 40 -19.80 5.05 -15.05
CA ARG A 40 -20.10 5.99 -16.14
C ARG A 40 -21.28 5.58 -16.99
N ASN A 41 -21.57 4.29 -17.08
CA ASN A 41 -22.69 3.75 -17.86
C ASN A 41 -23.91 3.38 -17.01
N GLY A 42 -23.95 3.78 -15.73
CA GLY A 42 -25.07 3.48 -14.84
C GLY A 42 -25.22 1.99 -14.49
N ILE A 43 -24.16 1.21 -14.63
CA ILE A 43 -24.14 -0.22 -14.31
C ILE A 43 -23.81 -0.39 -12.84
N GLU A 44 -24.59 -1.19 -12.15
CA GLU A 44 -24.38 -1.48 -10.72
C GLU A 44 -23.02 -2.17 -10.49
N VAL A 45 -22.32 -1.73 -9.46
CA VAL A 45 -21.06 -2.32 -9.00
C VAL A 45 -21.21 -2.69 -7.52
N GLN A 46 -21.05 -3.96 -7.23
CA GLN A 46 -21.04 -4.46 -5.84
C GLN A 46 -19.59 -4.77 -5.43
N CYS A 47 -19.12 -4.13 -4.37
CA CYS A 47 -17.86 -4.46 -3.73
C CYS A 47 -18.18 -5.26 -2.45
N LEU A 48 -17.79 -6.52 -2.42
CA LEU A 48 -17.96 -7.34 -1.23
C LEU A 48 -16.89 -6.96 -0.19
N PRO A 49 -17.25 -6.79 1.10
CA PRO A 49 -16.27 -6.58 2.17
C PRO A 49 -15.25 -7.72 2.18
N GLY A 50 -13.98 -7.36 2.23
CA GLY A 50 -12.90 -8.33 2.17
C GLY A 50 -11.63 -7.83 2.85
N ALA A 51 -10.64 -8.71 2.97
CA ALA A 51 -9.37 -8.40 3.59
C ALA A 51 -8.58 -7.35 2.79
N THR A 52 -7.91 -6.47 3.51
CA THR A 52 -6.91 -5.54 2.97
C THR A 52 -5.72 -5.50 3.92
N ALA A 53 -4.52 -5.73 3.45
CA ALA A 53 -3.34 -5.81 4.32
C ALA A 53 -3.01 -4.48 5.01
N PHE A 54 -3.30 -3.35 4.38
CA PHE A 54 -2.96 -2.03 4.93
C PHE A 54 -3.77 -1.67 6.19
N VAL A 55 -5.01 -2.15 6.32
CA VAL A 55 -5.85 -1.84 7.49
C VAL A 55 -5.28 -2.44 8.78
N PRO A 56 -5.04 -3.76 8.88
CA PRO A 56 -4.44 -4.33 10.08
C PRO A 56 -3.01 -3.80 10.34
N ALA A 57 -2.21 -3.52 9.32
CA ALA A 57 -0.91 -2.89 9.49
C ALA A 57 -1.02 -1.50 10.13
N LEU A 58 -1.94 -0.67 9.65
CA LEU A 58 -2.20 0.66 10.20
C LEU A 58 -2.65 0.59 11.66
N VAL A 59 -3.62 -0.28 11.96
CA VAL A 59 -4.12 -0.46 13.33
C VAL A 59 -3.02 -0.96 14.26
N ALA A 60 -2.21 -1.93 13.81
CA ALA A 60 -1.13 -2.50 14.59
C ALA A 60 0.11 -1.58 14.70
N SER A 61 0.20 -0.51 13.90
CA SER A 61 1.38 0.39 13.93
C SER A 61 1.51 1.15 15.25
N GLY A 62 0.39 1.51 15.87
CA GLY A 62 0.36 2.41 17.03
C GLY A 62 0.50 3.89 16.64
N LEU A 63 0.57 4.22 15.35
CA LEU A 63 0.58 5.59 14.84
C LEU A 63 -0.85 6.13 14.70
N PRO A 64 -1.03 7.48 14.65
CA PRO A 64 -2.34 8.09 14.44
C PRO A 64 -3.04 7.53 13.19
N ASN A 65 -4.28 7.08 13.35
CA ASN A 65 -5.00 6.37 12.27
C ASN A 65 -6.35 6.98 11.90
N GLU A 66 -6.76 8.07 12.55
CA GLU A 66 -8.01 8.76 12.21
C GLU A 66 -7.97 9.37 10.80
N LYS A 67 -6.79 9.88 10.41
CA LYS A 67 -6.54 10.46 9.09
C LYS A 67 -5.23 9.91 8.57
N PHE A 68 -5.27 9.22 7.46
CA PHE A 68 -4.08 8.63 6.85
C PHE A 68 -4.11 8.74 5.33
N CYS A 69 -2.96 8.56 4.70
CA CYS A 69 -2.81 8.46 3.26
C CYS A 69 -2.39 7.05 2.87
N PHE A 70 -3.15 6.41 1.98
CA PHE A 70 -2.73 5.17 1.35
C PHE A 70 -2.00 5.48 0.05
N GLU A 71 -0.70 5.22 0.02
CA GLU A 71 0.19 5.50 -1.10
C GLU A 71 0.42 4.29 -2.01
N GLY A 72 0.13 3.08 -1.50
CA GLY A 72 0.39 1.85 -2.24
C GLY A 72 1.87 1.68 -2.57
N PHE A 73 2.17 1.17 -3.76
CA PHE A 73 3.56 1.06 -4.23
C PHE A 73 4.07 2.37 -4.81
N LEU A 74 5.17 2.87 -4.26
CA LEU A 74 5.85 4.04 -4.83
C LEU A 74 6.39 3.76 -6.24
N PRO A 75 6.44 4.77 -7.12
CA PRO A 75 7.07 4.63 -8.43
C PRO A 75 8.49 4.07 -8.31
N GLN A 76 8.87 3.13 -9.19
CA GLN A 76 10.18 2.49 -9.11
C GLN A 76 11.33 3.39 -9.60
N LYS A 77 11.08 4.25 -10.59
CA LYS A 77 12.07 5.12 -11.24
C LYS A 77 11.54 6.55 -11.42
N LYS A 78 10.91 6.82 -12.56
CA LYS A 78 10.39 8.17 -12.91
C LYS A 78 9.33 8.62 -11.93
N GLY A 79 9.48 9.81 -11.38
CA GLY A 79 8.52 10.41 -10.44
C GLY A 79 8.74 10.02 -8.96
N ARG A 80 9.59 9.04 -8.64
CA ARG A 80 9.81 8.60 -7.26
C ARG A 80 10.36 9.71 -6.36
N GLN A 81 11.42 10.41 -6.79
CA GLN A 81 12.00 11.50 -6.00
C GLN A 81 11.02 12.66 -5.81
N THR A 82 10.28 13.02 -6.85
CA THR A 82 9.24 14.05 -6.74
C THR A 82 8.19 13.66 -5.72
N ARG A 83 7.74 12.38 -5.75
CA ARG A 83 6.75 11.90 -4.77
C ARG A 83 7.29 11.94 -3.36
N LEU A 84 8.52 11.46 -3.11
CA LEU A 84 9.16 11.50 -1.80
C LEU A 84 9.27 12.93 -1.26
N LYS A 85 9.67 13.90 -2.10
CA LYS A 85 9.70 15.32 -1.70
C LYS A 85 8.33 15.86 -1.30
N THR A 86 7.28 15.51 -2.05
CA THR A 86 5.91 15.92 -1.71
C THR A 86 5.46 15.29 -0.39
N LEU A 87 5.78 14.01 -0.16
CA LEU A 87 5.38 13.29 1.04
C LEU A 87 6.19 13.71 2.28
N ALA A 88 7.33 14.38 2.12
CA ALA A 88 8.10 14.90 3.25
C ALA A 88 7.33 15.93 4.08
N GLU A 89 6.35 16.61 3.48
CA GLU A 89 5.50 17.61 4.11
C GLU A 89 4.11 17.03 4.52
N GLU A 90 3.91 15.71 4.44
CA GLU A 90 2.63 15.10 4.79
C GLU A 90 2.48 15.00 6.32
N HIS A 91 1.39 15.55 6.83
CA HIS A 91 1.06 15.58 8.26
C HIS A 91 0.36 14.30 8.75
N ARG A 92 -0.22 13.55 7.84
CA ARG A 92 -0.98 12.33 8.16
C ARG A 92 -0.07 11.11 8.11
N THR A 93 -0.42 10.10 8.86
CA THR A 93 0.18 8.76 8.73
C THR A 93 0.06 8.28 7.28
N MET A 94 1.15 7.76 6.74
CA MET A 94 1.25 7.27 5.37
C MET A 94 1.42 5.75 5.36
N VAL A 95 0.73 5.09 4.45
CA VAL A 95 0.78 3.62 4.32
C VAL A 95 1.24 3.24 2.92
N PHE A 96 2.27 2.40 2.86
CA PHE A 96 2.89 1.94 1.62
C PHE A 96 2.89 0.42 1.52
N TYR A 97 2.77 -0.09 0.31
CA TYR A 97 3.16 -1.45 -0.02
C TYR A 97 4.58 -1.47 -0.56
N GLU A 98 5.34 -2.48 -0.20
CA GLU A 98 6.69 -2.63 -0.74
C GLU A 98 7.09 -4.11 -0.93
N SER A 99 7.99 -4.33 -1.87
CA SER A 99 8.59 -5.63 -2.10
C SER A 99 9.76 -5.86 -1.12
N PRO A 100 9.97 -7.10 -0.64
CA PRO A 100 11.09 -7.42 0.22
C PRO A 100 12.45 -7.04 -0.41
N HIS A 101 12.60 -7.21 -1.73
CA HIS A 101 13.82 -6.85 -2.46
C HIS A 101 14.11 -5.34 -2.51
N ARG A 102 13.14 -4.50 -2.16
CA ARG A 102 13.29 -3.04 -2.20
C ARG A 102 13.15 -2.39 -0.83
N LEU A 103 12.77 -3.15 0.20
CA LEU A 103 12.49 -2.60 1.52
C LEU A 103 13.64 -1.74 2.04
N LEU A 104 14.86 -2.28 2.13
CA LEU A 104 16.03 -1.55 2.63
C LEU A 104 16.29 -0.26 1.84
N LYS A 105 16.24 -0.34 0.52
CA LYS A 105 16.39 0.86 -0.33
C LYS A 105 15.31 1.89 -0.05
N THR A 106 14.07 1.45 0.16
CA THR A 106 12.95 2.34 0.43
C THR A 106 13.06 2.98 1.81
N LEU A 107 13.41 2.22 2.84
CA LEU A 107 13.65 2.75 4.20
C LEU A 107 14.81 3.76 4.21
N THR A 108 15.92 3.46 3.51
CA THR A 108 17.05 4.40 3.38
C THR A 108 16.61 5.70 2.72
N GLN A 109 15.84 5.63 1.65
CA GLN A 109 15.31 6.84 1.01
C GLN A 109 14.33 7.58 1.93
N PHE A 110 13.50 6.86 2.68
CA PHE A 110 12.62 7.49 3.66
C PHE A 110 13.44 8.24 4.72
N ALA A 111 14.52 7.65 5.25
CA ALA A 111 15.42 8.32 6.19
C ALA A 111 16.08 9.58 5.58
N GLU A 112 16.46 9.55 4.30
CA GLU A 112 17.03 10.69 3.60
C GLU A 112 16.03 11.85 3.42
N TYR A 113 14.75 11.56 3.13
CA TYR A 113 13.74 12.57 2.81
C TYR A 113 12.92 13.01 4.02
N PHE A 114 12.69 12.12 4.98
CA PHE A 114 11.78 12.35 6.12
C PHE A 114 12.49 12.46 7.46
N GLY A 115 13.80 12.16 7.49
CA GLY A 115 14.61 12.12 8.70
C GLY A 115 14.72 10.71 9.30
N ALA A 116 15.90 10.37 9.80
CA ALA A 116 16.22 9.04 10.32
C ALA A 116 15.41 8.65 11.57
N GLU A 117 15.02 9.66 12.36
CA GLU A 117 14.26 9.49 13.60
C GLU A 117 12.74 9.37 13.40
N ARG A 118 12.25 9.53 12.15
CA ARG A 118 10.83 9.41 11.83
C ARG A 118 10.33 8.01 12.20
N GLN A 119 9.26 7.97 13.00
CA GLN A 119 8.68 6.73 13.47
C GLN A 119 7.99 5.98 12.34
N ALA A 120 8.21 4.68 12.28
CA ALA A 120 7.62 3.83 11.28
C ALA A 120 7.38 2.41 11.79
N THR A 121 6.60 1.67 11.04
CA THR A 121 6.34 0.26 11.30
C THR A 121 6.46 -0.51 10.00
N VAL A 122 7.09 -1.66 10.04
CA VAL A 122 7.13 -2.62 8.94
C VAL A 122 6.40 -3.87 9.38
N SER A 123 5.26 -4.16 8.74
CA SER A 123 4.51 -5.40 8.93
C SER A 123 4.70 -6.30 7.71
N ARG A 124 5.02 -7.56 7.94
CA ARG A 124 5.18 -8.55 6.88
C ARG A 124 4.35 -9.78 7.12
N GLU A 125 3.94 -10.45 6.03
CA GLU A 125 3.21 -11.73 6.06
C GLU A 125 1.97 -11.71 6.98
N ILE A 126 1.24 -10.59 6.99
CA ILE A 126 0.05 -10.39 7.83
C ILE A 126 -0.95 -11.54 7.63
N SER A 127 -1.45 -12.10 8.73
CA SER A 127 -2.33 -13.27 8.82
C SER A 127 -1.75 -14.58 8.28
N LYS A 128 -0.43 -14.67 8.09
CA LYS A 128 0.27 -15.88 7.70
C LYS A 128 1.17 -16.39 8.84
N LEU A 129 1.73 -17.60 8.67
CA LEU A 129 2.55 -18.29 9.69
C LEU A 129 3.76 -17.46 10.17
N HIS A 130 4.33 -16.65 9.29
CA HIS A 130 5.52 -15.83 9.57
C HIS A 130 5.19 -14.34 9.69
N GLU A 131 4.00 -14.04 10.20
CA GLU A 131 3.62 -12.65 10.49
C GLU A 131 4.58 -12.01 11.49
N GLU A 132 5.06 -10.83 11.16
CA GLU A 132 5.91 -10.03 12.02
C GLU A 132 5.63 -8.55 11.83
N THR A 133 5.70 -7.80 12.93
CA THR A 133 5.58 -6.34 12.92
C THR A 133 6.71 -5.72 13.74
N VAL A 134 7.60 -5.01 13.06
CA VAL A 134 8.74 -4.30 13.67
C VAL A 134 8.43 -2.81 13.69
N ARG A 135 8.59 -2.17 14.84
CA ARG A 135 8.34 -0.75 15.09
C ARG A 135 9.61 -0.05 15.53
N GLY A 136 9.75 1.21 15.18
CA GLY A 136 10.88 2.04 15.58
C GLY A 136 11.10 3.21 14.65
N SER A 137 12.20 3.92 14.85
CA SER A 137 12.66 4.93 13.90
C SER A 137 13.09 4.28 12.58
N LEU A 138 13.14 5.07 11.52
CA LEU A 138 13.66 4.59 10.23
C LEU A 138 15.10 4.08 10.36
N ALA A 139 15.93 4.68 11.23
CA ALA A 139 17.29 4.22 11.50
C ALA A 139 17.29 2.81 12.11
N GLU A 140 16.48 2.57 13.14
CA GLU A 140 16.36 1.25 13.78
C GLU A 140 15.83 0.18 12.84
N LEU A 141 14.84 0.53 12.02
CA LEU A 141 14.31 -0.39 11.01
C LEU A 141 15.34 -0.74 9.93
N ILE A 142 16.16 0.22 9.49
CA ILE A 142 17.26 -0.03 8.55
C ILE A 142 18.29 -0.98 9.17
N GLU A 143 18.66 -0.78 10.43
CA GLU A 143 19.59 -1.67 11.15
C GLU A 143 19.02 -3.09 11.24
N HIS A 144 17.76 -3.22 11.69
CA HIS A 144 17.09 -4.50 11.82
C HIS A 144 17.04 -5.29 10.49
N PHE A 145 16.58 -4.67 9.42
CA PHE A 145 16.44 -5.34 8.13
C PHE A 145 17.75 -5.45 7.34
N THR A 146 18.82 -4.79 7.77
CA THR A 146 20.16 -5.06 7.29
C THR A 146 20.71 -6.36 7.90
N ALA A 147 20.40 -6.62 9.17
CA ALA A 147 20.79 -7.85 9.86
C ALA A 147 19.90 -9.04 9.52
N THR A 148 18.62 -8.78 9.20
CA THR A 148 17.62 -9.82 8.91
C THR A 148 17.00 -9.59 7.55
N GLU A 149 17.30 -10.47 6.58
CA GLU A 149 16.77 -10.35 5.21
C GLU A 149 15.23 -10.39 5.20
N PRO A 150 14.56 -9.33 4.70
CA PRO A 150 13.09 -9.30 4.66
C PRO A 150 12.54 -10.27 3.61
N ARG A 151 11.43 -10.95 3.94
CA ARG A 151 10.74 -11.89 3.04
C ARG A 151 9.24 -11.68 3.08
N GLY A 152 8.56 -12.08 2.01
CA GLY A 152 7.11 -12.06 1.91
C GLY A 152 6.54 -10.70 1.52
N GLU A 153 5.26 -10.51 1.79
CA GLU A 153 4.52 -9.27 1.49
C GLU A 153 4.67 -8.27 2.63
N ILE A 154 4.92 -7.02 2.27
CA ILE A 154 5.30 -5.98 3.23
C ILE A 154 4.37 -4.78 3.14
N VAL A 155 3.96 -4.29 4.31
CA VAL A 155 3.31 -3.00 4.50
C VAL A 155 4.20 -2.13 5.39
N ILE A 156 4.47 -0.90 4.94
CA ILE A 156 5.17 0.12 5.74
C ILE A 156 4.14 1.15 6.18
N VAL A 157 4.11 1.46 7.47
CA VAL A 157 3.33 2.58 8.01
C VAL A 157 4.33 3.61 8.54
N LEU A 158 4.24 4.85 8.08
CA LEU A 158 5.17 5.93 8.40
C LEU A 158 4.40 7.08 9.03
N ALA A 159 4.91 7.59 10.14
CA ALA A 159 4.34 8.75 10.82
C ALA A 159 4.31 10.01 9.95
N GLY A 160 3.37 10.90 10.19
CA GLY A 160 3.32 12.23 9.63
C GLY A 160 4.45 13.14 10.13
N ILE A 161 4.54 14.37 9.64
CA ILE A 161 5.63 15.28 10.00
C ILE A 161 5.56 15.76 11.47
N ASP A 162 4.37 15.73 12.06
CA ASP A 162 4.12 16.28 13.41
C ASP A 162 4.14 15.21 14.52
N ASP A 163 4.46 13.97 14.18
CA ASP A 163 4.47 12.83 15.12
C ASP A 163 5.88 12.42 15.57
#